data_2bbfcad3aca02263b9b6f3e768405395
#
_entry.id   2bbfcad3aca02263b9b6f3e768405395
#
_cell.length_a   1.000
_cell.length_b   1.000
_cell.length_c   1.000
_cell.angle_alpha   90.00
_cell.angle_beta   90.00
_cell.angle_gamma   90.00
#
_symmetry.space_group_name_H-M   'P 1'
#
loop_
_entity.id
_entity.type
_entity.pdbx_description
1 polymer ?
#
loop_
_entity_poly.entity_id
_entity_poly.type
_entity_poly.pdbx_seq_one_letter_code
_entity_poly.pdbx_strand_id
1 'polypeptide(L)'
;MNIALVYDRVNKIGGAERVLLSLHELFPDAPLYTAVYDPKGAAWAELFKMEPTWMNLVPFAKSHHEFFPWLTPFAFESIDFNDFDLVITVTSAEAKSIITKPKTKHICYCLTPTRYLWSGFNFYTNKEGISSFFLKLFAPMLRKWDLVASTRPDYMIAISERVAQRVKQYYKRSVDAVIYPPVQTDFFVPALTPRNDYYLYVSRLVPYKRPDIVIDAFNKNGYPLIVVGTGSEKNNLIERAKGNITFSGSTVSDSELLEFYQHCRAFVFPGDEDFGIVASEAQSCGKPVVAYKQSGISEIIIDGKTGILFDKQTVSSLLKAIENERTMVFDSAVCRAQGIRFDETRFKEEFRTFIKTVYNTSL
;
A
#
# COMPACT_ATOMS: atom_id res chain seq x y z
N MET A 1 5.24 20.14 21.24
CA MET A 1 6.07 19.20 20.46
C MET A 1 5.88 19.54 18.98
N ASN A 2 6.94 20.00 18.34
CA ASN A 2 6.92 20.36 16.92
C ASN A 2 7.16 19.08 16.10
N ILE A 3 6.20 18.75 15.25
CA ILE A 3 6.24 17.52 14.44
C ILE A 3 6.31 17.87 12.97
N ALA A 4 7.12 17.15 12.20
CA ALA A 4 7.12 17.18 10.74
C ALA A 4 6.75 15.80 10.17
N LEU A 5 5.99 15.77 9.10
CA LEU A 5 5.72 14.60 8.29
C LEU A 5 6.61 14.63 7.04
N VAL A 6 7.08 13.48 6.60
CA VAL A 6 7.87 13.34 5.37
C VAL A 6 7.35 12.17 4.57
N TYR A 7 7.12 12.39 3.27
CA TYR A 7 6.63 11.36 2.36
C TYR A 7 7.38 11.38 1.03
N ASP A 8 7.55 10.21 0.44
CA ASP A 8 8.35 10.05 -0.78
C ASP A 8 7.94 11.02 -1.90
N ARG A 9 6.66 11.05 -2.29
CA ARG A 9 6.14 11.83 -3.42
C ARG A 9 4.65 12.10 -3.30
N VAL A 10 4.24 13.34 -3.50
CA VAL A 10 2.84 13.79 -3.44
C VAL A 10 2.36 14.16 -4.85
N ASN A 11 1.96 13.16 -5.62
CA ASN A 11 1.54 13.33 -7.03
C ASN A 11 0.35 12.44 -7.45
N LYS A 12 -0.28 11.73 -6.53
CA LYS A 12 -1.44 10.85 -6.76
C LYS A 12 -2.13 10.53 -5.45
N ILE A 13 -3.22 9.74 -5.49
CA ILE A 13 -3.87 9.16 -4.32
C ILE A 13 -3.76 7.62 -4.35
N GLY A 14 -3.61 7.00 -3.18
CA GLY A 14 -3.58 5.54 -2.98
C GLY A 14 -3.60 5.18 -1.49
N GLY A 15 -3.14 3.97 -1.13
CA GLY A 15 -3.19 3.50 0.26
C GLY A 15 -2.23 4.22 1.21
N ALA A 16 -1.08 4.68 0.73
CA ALA A 16 -0.11 5.42 1.55
C ALA A 16 -0.64 6.82 1.93
N GLU A 17 -1.38 7.44 1.04
CA GLU A 17 -1.97 8.75 1.24
C GLU A 17 -3.07 8.72 2.31
N ARG A 18 -3.81 7.61 2.45
CA ARG A 18 -4.74 7.40 3.58
C ARG A 18 -4.02 7.40 4.93
N VAL A 19 -2.82 6.83 5.00
CA VAL A 19 -1.99 6.90 6.21
C VAL A 19 -1.63 8.35 6.55
N LEU A 20 -1.24 9.14 5.55
CA LEU A 20 -0.91 10.56 5.74
C LEU A 20 -2.11 11.37 6.21
N LEU A 21 -3.31 11.13 5.65
CA LEU A 21 -4.54 11.80 6.09
C LEU A 21 -4.85 11.48 7.56
N SER A 22 -4.73 10.22 7.98
CA SER A 22 -4.93 9.83 9.38
C SER A 22 -3.85 10.43 10.31
N LEU A 23 -2.60 10.58 9.83
CA LEU A 23 -1.54 11.28 10.57
C LEU A 23 -1.79 12.79 10.65
N HIS A 24 -2.36 13.40 9.60
CA HIS A 24 -2.76 14.80 9.63
C HIS A 24 -3.84 15.06 10.69
N GLU A 25 -4.82 14.18 10.81
CA GLU A 25 -5.83 14.31 11.87
C GLU A 25 -5.22 14.17 13.29
N LEU A 26 -4.12 13.44 13.44
CA LEU A 26 -3.37 13.38 14.69
C LEU A 26 -2.52 14.64 14.94
N PHE A 27 -1.96 15.22 13.86
CA PHE A 27 -1.00 16.31 13.90
C PHE A 27 -1.34 17.36 12.84
N PRO A 28 -2.43 18.13 13.01
CA PRO A 28 -2.95 19.04 11.97
C PRO A 28 -2.00 20.18 11.60
N ASP A 29 -1.13 20.57 12.52
CA ASP A 29 -0.16 21.65 12.29
C ASP A 29 1.17 21.16 11.68
N ALA A 30 1.33 19.84 11.50
CA ALA A 30 2.58 19.28 10.99
C ALA A 30 2.75 19.54 9.49
N PRO A 31 3.83 20.24 9.05
CA PRO A 31 4.13 20.39 7.63
C PRO A 31 4.45 19.03 7.00
N LEU A 32 4.12 18.88 5.71
CA LEU A 32 4.42 17.69 4.93
C LEU A 32 5.55 17.96 3.92
N TYR A 33 6.73 17.42 4.22
CA TYR A 33 7.89 17.45 3.34
C TYR A 33 7.82 16.32 2.30
N THR A 34 8.21 16.62 1.06
CA THR A 34 8.20 15.61 -0.01
C THR A 34 9.24 15.93 -1.09
N ALA A 35 9.73 14.92 -1.80
CA ALA A 35 10.65 15.14 -2.91
C ALA A 35 10.01 16.00 -4.01
N VAL A 36 8.78 15.65 -4.42
CA VAL A 36 8.02 16.37 -5.44
C VAL A 36 6.55 16.48 -5.06
N TYR A 37 5.92 17.62 -5.42
CA TYR A 37 4.50 17.90 -5.23
C TYR A 37 3.84 18.29 -6.54
N ASP A 38 2.79 17.58 -6.93
CA ASP A 38 1.91 17.93 -8.05
C ASP A 38 0.47 18.14 -7.54
N PRO A 39 0.01 19.38 -7.36
CA PRO A 39 -1.32 19.66 -6.84
C PRO A 39 -2.44 19.13 -7.76
N LYS A 40 -2.21 18.99 -9.07
CA LYS A 40 -3.21 18.47 -10.00
C LYS A 40 -3.47 16.97 -9.78
N GLY A 41 -2.44 16.20 -9.44
CA GLY A 41 -2.54 14.78 -9.16
C GLY A 41 -2.87 14.44 -7.70
N ALA A 42 -2.72 15.42 -6.79
CA ALA A 42 -2.80 15.20 -5.35
C ALA A 42 -3.58 16.33 -4.62
N ALA A 43 -4.81 16.61 -5.04
CA ALA A 43 -5.70 17.60 -4.41
C ALA A 43 -5.94 17.30 -2.92
N TRP A 44 -5.90 16.04 -2.50
CA TRP A 44 -6.00 15.64 -1.09
C TRP A 44 -4.93 16.29 -0.18
N ALA A 45 -3.79 16.69 -0.75
CA ALA A 45 -2.68 17.27 0.00
C ALA A 45 -2.83 18.78 0.27
N GLU A 46 -3.88 19.42 -0.23
CA GLU A 46 -4.19 20.84 0.06
C GLU A 46 -4.46 21.10 1.54
N LEU A 47 -4.80 20.06 2.30
CA LEU A 47 -4.97 20.14 3.75
C LEU A 47 -3.65 20.38 4.51
N PHE A 48 -2.52 20.03 3.88
CA PHE A 48 -1.20 20.13 4.51
C PHE A 48 -0.48 21.42 4.15
N LYS A 49 0.33 21.92 5.07
CA LYS A 49 1.39 22.86 4.74
C LYS A 49 2.47 22.10 3.97
N MET A 50 2.45 22.21 2.64
CA MET A 50 3.36 21.47 1.76
C MET A 50 4.74 22.12 1.69
N GLU A 51 5.80 21.33 1.91
CA GLU A 51 7.20 21.74 1.85
C GLU A 51 7.97 20.81 0.87
N PRO A 52 7.82 21.02 -0.46
CA PRO A 52 8.55 20.22 -1.43
C PRO A 52 10.04 20.60 -1.46
N THR A 53 10.89 19.60 -1.71
CA THR A 53 12.34 19.85 -1.84
C THR A 53 12.69 20.59 -3.13
N TRP A 54 13.97 21.01 -3.27
CA TRP A 54 14.48 21.60 -4.50
C TRP A 54 14.27 20.73 -5.75
N MET A 55 14.10 19.42 -5.57
CA MET A 55 13.79 18.50 -6.66
C MET A 55 12.48 18.84 -7.38
N ASN A 56 11.56 19.52 -6.70
CA ASN A 56 10.30 20.00 -7.29
C ASN A 56 10.52 21.05 -8.41
N LEU A 57 11.71 21.69 -8.45
CA LEU A 57 12.12 22.64 -9.47
C LEU A 57 12.82 21.97 -10.66
N VAL A 58 13.21 20.70 -10.53
CA VAL A 58 13.86 19.96 -11.60
C VAL A 58 12.85 19.67 -12.71
N PRO A 59 13.14 20.02 -13.98
CA PRO A 59 12.25 19.73 -15.10
C PRO A 59 11.87 18.26 -15.16
N PHE A 60 10.60 17.96 -15.42
CA PHE A 60 10.03 16.63 -15.50
C PHE A 60 10.02 15.80 -14.21
N ALA A 61 10.65 16.22 -13.11
CA ALA A 61 10.71 15.44 -11.87
C ALA A 61 9.32 15.16 -11.27
N LYS A 62 8.35 16.07 -11.41
CA LYS A 62 6.98 15.88 -10.89
C LYS A 62 6.25 14.70 -11.55
N SER A 63 6.42 14.51 -12.87
CA SER A 63 5.73 13.49 -13.65
C SER A 63 6.58 12.24 -13.90
N HIS A 64 7.90 12.35 -13.87
CA HIS A 64 8.85 11.29 -14.24
C HIS A 64 9.98 11.17 -13.20
N HIS A 65 9.63 11.23 -11.91
CA HIS A 65 10.59 11.10 -10.81
C HIS A 65 11.39 9.79 -10.85
N GLU A 66 10.86 8.75 -11.49
CA GLU A 66 11.52 7.46 -11.68
C GLU A 66 12.82 7.53 -12.49
N PHE A 67 13.06 8.61 -13.21
CA PHE A 67 14.34 8.85 -13.90
C PHE A 67 15.41 9.48 -13.00
N PHE A 68 15.05 9.91 -11.79
CA PHE A 68 15.95 10.61 -10.87
C PHE A 68 16.16 9.90 -9.51
N PRO A 69 16.21 8.53 -9.45
CA PRO A 69 16.32 7.82 -8.18
C PRO A 69 17.66 8.11 -7.46
N TRP A 70 18.65 8.59 -8.17
CA TRP A 70 19.97 8.97 -7.65
C TRP A 70 20.01 10.41 -7.09
N LEU A 71 19.06 11.29 -7.46
CA LEU A 71 18.93 12.65 -6.91
C LEU A 71 18.07 12.70 -5.65
N THR A 72 17.03 11.88 -5.58
CA THR A 72 16.04 11.90 -4.49
C THR A 72 16.66 11.77 -3.10
N PRO A 73 17.69 10.91 -2.87
CA PRO A 73 18.40 10.87 -1.60
C PRO A 73 18.96 12.20 -1.16
N PHE A 74 19.66 12.90 -2.03
CA PHE A 74 20.27 14.21 -1.72
C PHE A 74 19.20 15.27 -1.44
N ALA A 75 18.06 15.19 -2.12
CA ALA A 75 16.96 16.09 -1.87
C ALA A 75 16.42 15.95 -0.43
N PHE A 76 16.24 14.73 0.05
CA PHE A 76 15.82 14.48 1.45
C PHE A 76 16.92 14.82 2.46
N GLU A 77 18.19 14.51 2.17
CA GLU A 77 19.33 14.82 3.03
C GLU A 77 19.58 16.33 3.20
N SER A 78 19.07 17.18 2.26
CA SER A 78 19.22 18.63 2.32
C SER A 78 18.19 19.35 3.18
N ILE A 79 17.17 18.63 3.71
CA ILE A 79 16.13 19.24 4.54
C ILE A 79 16.66 19.47 5.95
N ASP A 80 16.44 20.66 6.50
CA ASP A 80 16.77 20.98 7.88
C ASP A 80 15.57 20.73 8.81
N PHE A 81 15.76 19.85 9.80
CA PHE A 81 14.77 19.50 10.82
C PHE A 81 15.13 20.02 12.22
N ASN A 82 16.00 21.03 12.33
CA ASN A 82 16.50 21.54 13.62
C ASN A 82 15.42 22.07 14.56
N ASP A 83 14.30 22.55 14.02
CA ASP A 83 13.20 23.15 14.80
C ASP A 83 12.12 22.13 15.20
N PHE A 84 12.33 20.86 14.87
CA PHE A 84 11.38 19.79 15.17
C PHE A 84 11.86 18.90 16.30
N ASP A 85 10.91 18.47 17.13
CA ASP A 85 11.14 17.48 18.18
C ASP A 85 11.01 16.05 17.61
N LEU A 86 10.08 15.86 16.67
CA LEU A 86 9.76 14.58 16.05
C LEU A 86 9.60 14.73 14.53
N VAL A 87 10.24 13.86 13.78
CA VAL A 87 9.99 13.68 12.35
C VAL A 87 9.45 12.29 12.09
N ILE A 88 8.32 12.21 11.42
CA ILE A 88 7.67 10.94 11.02
C ILE A 88 7.80 10.80 9.51
N THR A 89 8.56 9.80 9.06
CA THR A 89 8.63 9.46 7.64
C THR A 89 7.65 8.34 7.31
N VAL A 90 6.82 8.54 6.28
CA VAL A 90 5.98 7.49 5.68
C VAL A 90 6.63 7.14 4.34
N THR A 91 7.13 5.91 4.17
CA THR A 91 7.99 5.65 3.02
C THR A 91 7.90 4.23 2.46
N SER A 92 7.96 4.14 1.14
CA SER A 92 8.22 2.92 0.36
C SER A 92 9.50 3.06 -0.49
N ALA A 93 10.22 4.16 -0.31
CA ALA A 93 11.41 4.53 -1.10
C ALA A 93 12.42 5.35 -0.26
N GLU A 94 12.68 6.62 -0.62
CA GLU A 94 13.85 7.37 -0.16
C GLU A 94 13.58 8.28 1.05
N ALA A 95 12.34 8.60 1.43
CA ALA A 95 12.05 9.57 2.50
C ALA A 95 12.68 9.23 3.87
N LYS A 96 12.97 7.95 4.13
CA LYS A 96 13.72 7.54 5.34
C LYS A 96 15.17 8.05 5.41
N SER A 97 15.67 8.62 4.31
CA SER A 97 17.07 9.08 4.22
C SER A 97 17.31 10.48 4.80
N ILE A 98 16.29 11.12 5.35
CA ILE A 98 16.49 12.38 6.07
C ILE A 98 17.56 12.26 7.14
N ILE A 99 18.18 13.40 7.49
CA ILE A 99 19.16 13.49 8.54
C ILE A 99 18.58 14.33 9.67
N THR A 100 18.54 13.79 10.87
CA THR A 100 18.08 14.48 12.08
C THR A 100 19.23 14.65 13.06
N LYS A 101 19.15 15.67 13.93
CA LYS A 101 20.08 15.83 15.07
C LYS A 101 19.65 14.94 16.23
N PRO A 102 20.55 14.61 17.16
CA PRO A 102 20.24 13.74 18.32
C PRO A 102 19.03 14.17 19.17
N LYS A 103 18.70 15.48 19.19
CA LYS A 103 17.53 16.01 19.89
C LYS A 103 16.20 15.72 19.19
N THR A 104 16.22 15.53 17.88
CA THR A 104 15.04 15.31 17.03
C THR A 104 14.86 13.81 16.81
N LYS A 105 13.79 13.23 17.31
CA LYS A 105 13.49 11.81 17.10
C LYS A 105 12.99 11.56 15.68
N HIS A 106 13.44 10.46 15.07
CA HIS A 106 13.01 10.04 13.75
C HIS A 106 12.27 8.69 13.83
N ILE A 107 10.96 8.69 13.57
CA ILE A 107 10.14 7.49 13.43
C ILE A 107 9.91 7.24 11.93
N CYS A 108 10.28 6.06 11.45
CA CYS A 108 9.98 5.64 10.08
C CYS A 108 8.81 4.66 10.06
N TYR A 109 7.69 5.08 9.48
CA TYR A 109 6.57 4.20 9.14
C TYR A 109 6.85 3.60 7.76
N CYS A 110 7.39 2.38 7.76
CA CYS A 110 7.87 1.68 6.58
C CYS A 110 6.72 0.96 5.87
N LEU A 111 6.30 1.47 4.73
CA LEU A 111 5.29 0.84 3.87
C LEU A 111 5.84 -0.41 3.19
N THR A 112 7.11 -0.38 2.82
CA THR A 112 7.93 -1.52 2.34
C THR A 112 9.37 -1.05 2.18
N PRO A 113 10.40 -1.90 2.32
CA PRO A 113 11.74 -1.60 1.85
C PRO A 113 11.73 -1.23 0.37
N THR A 114 12.59 -0.27 -0.03
CA THR A 114 12.60 0.35 -1.37
C THR A 114 12.36 -0.68 -2.48
N ARG A 115 11.10 -0.76 -2.97
CA ARG A 115 10.60 -1.89 -3.77
C ARG A 115 11.44 -2.13 -5.03
N TYR A 116 11.80 -1.09 -5.75
CA TYR A 116 12.55 -1.21 -7.01
C TYR A 116 14.01 -1.65 -6.81
N LEU A 117 14.54 -1.57 -5.57
CA LEU A 117 15.88 -2.06 -5.23
C LEU A 117 15.87 -3.49 -4.70
N TRP A 118 14.77 -3.92 -4.06
CA TRP A 118 14.69 -5.18 -3.33
C TRP A 118 13.62 -6.12 -3.90
N SER A 119 12.45 -6.20 -3.31
CA SER A 119 11.42 -7.19 -3.63
C SER A 119 10.88 -7.12 -5.06
N GLY A 120 10.87 -5.93 -5.67
CA GLY A 120 10.41 -5.69 -7.03
C GLY A 120 11.52 -5.58 -8.07
N PHE A 121 12.79 -5.73 -7.70
CA PHE A 121 13.93 -5.46 -8.59
C PHE A 121 13.81 -6.17 -9.93
N ASN A 122 13.55 -7.48 -9.93
CA ASN A 122 13.41 -8.26 -11.15
C ASN A 122 12.26 -7.77 -12.03
N PHE A 123 11.15 -7.33 -11.41
CA PHE A 123 10.01 -6.78 -12.15
C PHE A 123 10.38 -5.50 -12.91
N TYR A 124 11.12 -4.58 -12.26
CA TYR A 124 11.53 -3.33 -12.87
C TYR A 124 12.66 -3.50 -13.89
N THR A 125 13.49 -4.53 -13.73
CA THR A 125 14.68 -4.76 -14.60
C THR A 125 14.45 -5.75 -15.73
N ASN A 126 13.37 -6.54 -15.71
CA ASN A 126 13.02 -7.44 -16.83
C ASN A 126 12.31 -6.74 -17.98
N LYS A 127 11.95 -5.46 -17.83
CA LYS A 127 11.43 -4.64 -18.93
C LYS A 127 12.61 -4.18 -19.79
N GLU A 128 12.45 -4.23 -21.10
CA GLU A 128 13.37 -3.59 -22.02
C GLU A 128 13.22 -2.06 -21.95
N GLY A 129 14.33 -1.34 -22.01
CA GLY A 129 14.33 0.12 -22.02
C GLY A 129 15.46 0.76 -21.22
N ILE A 130 15.68 2.05 -21.48
CA ILE A 130 16.76 2.85 -20.91
C ILE A 130 16.68 2.89 -19.38
N SER A 131 15.47 3.00 -18.80
CA SER A 131 15.27 3.03 -17.34
C SER A 131 15.69 1.73 -16.65
N SER A 132 15.44 0.58 -17.28
CA SER A 132 15.88 -0.73 -16.78
C SER A 132 17.40 -0.87 -16.80
N PHE A 133 18.05 -0.41 -17.87
CA PHE A 133 19.50 -0.40 -17.98
C PHE A 133 20.15 0.45 -16.86
N PHE A 134 19.70 1.69 -16.70
CA PHE A 134 20.21 2.56 -15.63
C PHE A 134 19.93 2.01 -14.24
N LEU A 135 18.75 1.43 -14.01
CA LEU A 135 18.45 0.81 -12.72
C LEU A 135 19.43 -0.36 -12.44
N LYS A 136 19.72 -1.23 -13.41
CA LYS A 136 20.71 -2.32 -13.24
C LYS A 136 22.09 -1.76 -12.92
N LEU A 137 22.52 -0.71 -13.62
CA LEU A 137 23.85 -0.10 -13.44
C LEU A 137 23.99 0.54 -12.04
N PHE A 138 22.99 1.29 -11.58
CA PHE A 138 23.07 2.03 -10.32
C PHE A 138 22.57 1.25 -9.09
N ALA A 139 21.85 0.14 -9.28
CA ALA A 139 21.28 -0.61 -8.16
C ALA A 139 22.29 -1.01 -7.07
N PRO A 140 23.52 -1.46 -7.37
CA PRO A 140 24.50 -1.81 -6.33
C PRO A 140 24.84 -0.61 -5.42
N MET A 141 25.03 0.57 -6.02
CA MET A 141 25.31 1.82 -5.31
C MET A 141 24.08 2.25 -4.48
N LEU A 142 22.90 2.28 -5.11
CA LEU A 142 21.65 2.67 -4.46
C LEU A 142 21.28 1.73 -3.31
N ARG A 143 21.54 0.42 -3.43
CA ARG A 143 21.33 -0.54 -2.34
C ARG A 143 22.23 -0.28 -1.14
N LYS A 144 23.51 0.04 -1.36
CA LYS A 144 24.42 0.41 -0.27
C LYS A 144 23.93 1.67 0.45
N TRP A 145 23.55 2.68 -0.31
CA TRP A 145 22.99 3.90 0.24
C TRP A 145 21.66 3.64 0.99
N ASP A 146 20.75 2.84 0.41
CA ASP A 146 19.47 2.49 1.02
C ASP A 146 19.64 1.73 2.36
N LEU A 147 20.67 0.88 2.45
CA LEU A 147 21.05 0.23 3.71
C LEU A 147 21.51 1.24 4.75
N VAL A 148 22.36 2.20 4.40
CA VAL A 148 22.77 3.28 5.30
C VAL A 148 21.57 4.13 5.72
N ALA A 149 20.72 4.53 4.77
CA ALA A 149 19.50 5.29 5.05
C ALA A 149 18.56 4.54 6.00
N SER A 150 18.49 3.21 5.91
CA SER A 150 17.64 2.40 6.78
C SER A 150 18.10 2.37 8.25
N THR A 151 19.33 2.76 8.55
CA THR A 151 19.85 2.86 9.94
C THR A 151 19.61 4.22 10.59
N ARG A 152 19.19 5.24 9.83
CA ARG A 152 19.00 6.60 10.33
C ARG A 152 17.80 6.78 11.25
N PRO A 153 16.62 6.15 10.98
CA PRO A 153 15.50 6.24 11.90
C PRO A 153 15.86 5.68 13.29
N ASP A 154 15.54 6.43 14.35
CA ASP A 154 15.63 5.94 15.72
C ASP A 154 14.69 4.74 15.91
N TYR A 155 13.49 4.84 15.35
CA TYR A 155 12.47 3.79 15.41
C TYR A 155 11.91 3.47 14.03
N MET A 156 11.64 2.19 13.79
CA MET A 156 11.03 1.70 12.55
C MET A 156 9.76 0.91 12.83
N ILE A 157 8.66 1.39 12.31
CA ILE A 157 7.35 0.74 12.38
C ILE A 157 7.07 0.11 11.01
N ALA A 158 6.65 -1.14 10.97
CA ALA A 158 6.19 -1.80 9.73
C ALA A 158 4.67 -1.76 9.63
N ILE A 159 4.14 -1.65 8.41
CA ILE A 159 2.69 -1.69 8.16
C ILE A 159 2.07 -3.09 8.28
N SER A 160 2.89 -4.14 8.39
CA SER A 160 2.46 -5.53 8.48
C SER A 160 3.62 -6.43 8.93
N GLU A 161 3.32 -7.63 9.39
CA GLU A 161 4.33 -8.66 9.67
C GLU A 161 5.11 -9.04 8.40
N ARG A 162 4.45 -9.03 7.25
CA ARG A 162 5.09 -9.24 5.94
C ARG A 162 6.17 -8.20 5.68
N VAL A 163 5.89 -6.94 5.96
CA VAL A 163 6.88 -5.85 5.82
C VAL A 163 7.95 -5.94 6.88
N ALA A 164 7.64 -6.30 8.13
CA ALA A 164 8.62 -6.54 9.18
C ALA A 164 9.63 -7.62 8.77
N GLN A 165 9.16 -8.73 8.19
CA GLN A 165 10.04 -9.78 7.64
C GLN A 165 10.95 -9.25 6.52
N ARG A 166 10.42 -8.41 5.60
CA ARG A 166 11.21 -7.78 4.54
C ARG A 166 12.25 -6.81 5.08
N VAL A 167 11.91 -6.02 6.09
CA VAL A 167 12.87 -5.12 6.80
C VAL A 167 14.01 -5.96 7.38
N LYS A 168 13.69 -7.04 8.09
CA LYS A 168 14.71 -7.96 8.63
C LYS A 168 15.56 -8.59 7.52
N GLN A 169 14.93 -9.00 6.43
CA GLN A 169 15.63 -9.63 5.31
C GLN A 169 16.58 -8.69 4.58
N TYR A 170 16.12 -7.47 4.23
CA TYR A 170 16.85 -6.55 3.36
C TYR A 170 17.70 -5.55 4.15
N TYR A 171 17.18 -4.97 5.23
CA TYR A 171 17.86 -3.95 6.03
C TYR A 171 18.65 -4.53 7.23
N LYS A 172 18.51 -5.84 7.51
CA LYS A 172 19.19 -6.52 8.61
C LYS A 172 18.91 -5.90 9.99
N ARG A 173 17.77 -5.21 10.13
CA ARG A 173 17.28 -4.68 11.42
C ARG A 173 15.90 -5.24 11.75
N SER A 174 15.56 -5.32 13.03
CA SER A 174 14.18 -5.55 13.49
C SER A 174 13.37 -4.26 13.39
N VAL A 175 12.06 -4.40 13.33
CA VAL A 175 11.14 -3.29 13.56
C VAL A 175 10.83 -3.15 15.04
N ASP A 176 10.51 -1.94 15.47
CA ASP A 176 10.17 -1.64 16.87
C ASP A 176 8.68 -1.92 17.16
N ALA A 177 7.84 -1.82 16.11
CA ALA A 177 6.43 -2.16 16.18
C ALA A 177 5.87 -2.56 14.81
N VAL A 178 4.75 -3.25 14.80
CA VAL A 178 3.86 -3.41 13.64
C VAL A 178 2.58 -2.65 13.94
N ILE A 179 2.26 -1.63 13.14
CA ILE A 179 1.01 -0.87 13.22
C ILE A 179 0.35 -0.95 11.85
N TYR A 180 -0.78 -1.64 11.77
CA TYR A 180 -1.49 -1.82 10.51
C TYR A 180 -2.06 -0.51 9.99
N PRO A 181 -2.10 -0.29 8.65
CA PRO A 181 -2.57 0.96 8.06
C PRO A 181 -4.07 1.17 8.31
N PRO A 182 -4.53 2.44 8.32
CA PRO A 182 -5.90 2.79 8.61
C PRO A 182 -6.86 2.34 7.49
N VAL A 183 -8.00 1.78 7.87
CA VAL A 183 -9.12 1.44 6.99
C VAL A 183 -10.38 2.13 7.48
N GLN A 184 -11.13 2.77 6.59
CA GLN A 184 -12.38 3.48 6.90
C GLN A 184 -13.53 2.49 7.07
N THR A 185 -13.52 1.73 8.16
CA THR A 185 -14.50 0.65 8.37
C THR A 185 -15.91 1.16 8.65
N ASP A 186 -16.06 2.41 9.07
CA ASP A 186 -17.36 3.07 9.26
C ASP A 186 -18.00 3.48 7.93
N PHE A 187 -17.18 3.69 6.90
CA PHE A 187 -17.66 3.92 5.54
C PHE A 187 -17.92 2.59 4.81
N PHE A 188 -16.99 1.65 4.87
CA PHE A 188 -17.14 0.33 4.26
C PHE A 188 -17.95 -0.59 5.17
N VAL A 189 -19.27 -0.59 4.98
CA VAL A 189 -20.26 -1.34 5.80
C VAL A 189 -21.01 -2.37 4.96
N PRO A 190 -21.49 -3.46 5.56
CA PRO A 190 -22.30 -4.45 4.86
C PRO A 190 -23.61 -3.86 4.31
N ALA A 191 -24.07 -4.37 3.17
CA ALA A 191 -25.42 -4.08 2.69
C ALA A 191 -26.48 -4.80 3.54
N LEU A 192 -27.66 -4.17 3.69
CA LEU A 192 -28.80 -4.81 4.33
C LEU A 192 -29.31 -6.03 3.55
N THR A 193 -29.22 -5.98 2.22
CA THR A 193 -29.64 -7.05 1.31
C THR A 193 -28.58 -7.28 0.23
N PRO A 194 -27.59 -8.15 0.44
CA PRO A 194 -26.63 -8.52 -0.60
C PRO A 194 -27.34 -9.26 -1.74
N ARG A 195 -27.11 -8.85 -3.00
CA ARG A 195 -27.97 -9.28 -4.13
C ARG A 195 -27.28 -9.95 -5.32
N ASN A 196 -25.94 -9.92 -5.45
CA ASN A 196 -25.31 -10.33 -6.70
C ASN A 196 -24.31 -11.48 -6.51
N ASP A 197 -24.19 -12.34 -7.52
CA ASP A 197 -23.29 -13.50 -7.53
C ASP A 197 -22.07 -13.23 -8.44
N TYR A 198 -21.45 -12.04 -8.33
CA TYR A 198 -20.20 -11.73 -9.03
C TYR A 198 -19.02 -11.68 -8.08
N TYR A 199 -17.84 -12.01 -8.59
CA TYR A 199 -16.57 -11.80 -7.90
C TYR A 199 -16.03 -10.40 -8.19
N LEU A 200 -15.27 -9.85 -7.26
CA LEU A 200 -14.70 -8.51 -7.38
C LEU A 200 -13.17 -8.55 -7.31
N TYR A 201 -12.53 -7.86 -8.22
CA TYR A 201 -11.09 -7.56 -8.19
C TYR A 201 -10.89 -6.06 -8.26
N VAL A 202 -10.22 -5.48 -7.26
CA VAL A 202 -9.93 -4.03 -7.17
C VAL A 202 -8.43 -3.84 -7.04
N SER A 203 -7.79 -3.19 -8.03
CA SER A 203 -6.36 -2.91 -7.97
C SER A 203 -5.89 -1.98 -9.09
N ARG A 204 -4.70 -1.42 -8.95
CA ARG A 204 -3.97 -0.95 -10.13
C ARG A 204 -3.67 -2.14 -11.04
N LEU A 205 -4.03 -2.02 -12.33
CA LEU A 205 -3.83 -3.08 -13.31
C LEU A 205 -2.39 -3.08 -13.83
N VAL A 206 -1.49 -3.60 -12.98
CA VAL A 206 -0.04 -3.70 -13.25
C VAL A 206 0.43 -5.14 -13.00
N PRO A 207 1.48 -5.63 -13.68
CA PRO A 207 1.85 -7.05 -13.70
C PRO A 207 2.08 -7.67 -12.32
N TYR A 208 2.69 -6.95 -11.35
CA TYR A 208 2.97 -7.52 -10.03
C TYR A 208 1.73 -7.77 -9.16
N LYS A 209 0.60 -7.16 -9.52
CA LYS A 209 -0.72 -7.41 -8.90
C LYS A 209 -1.42 -8.65 -9.46
N ARG A 210 -0.86 -9.22 -10.51
CA ARG A 210 -1.31 -10.46 -11.16
C ARG A 210 -2.77 -10.46 -11.62
N PRO A 211 -3.28 -9.36 -12.25
CA PRO A 211 -4.60 -9.37 -12.85
C PRO A 211 -4.74 -10.43 -13.96
N ASP A 212 -3.64 -10.80 -14.61
CA ASP A 212 -3.56 -11.88 -15.60
C ASP A 212 -4.16 -13.19 -15.09
N ILE A 213 -3.78 -13.60 -13.88
CA ILE A 213 -4.27 -14.85 -13.26
C ILE A 213 -5.78 -14.77 -13.03
N VAL A 214 -6.30 -13.60 -12.62
CA VAL A 214 -7.73 -13.41 -12.40
C VAL A 214 -8.50 -13.56 -13.69
N ILE A 215 -8.13 -12.80 -14.74
CA ILE A 215 -8.80 -12.85 -16.05
C ILE A 215 -8.78 -14.27 -16.62
N ASP A 216 -7.62 -14.94 -16.60
CA ASP A 216 -7.51 -16.30 -17.15
C ASP A 216 -8.32 -17.34 -16.35
N ALA A 217 -8.41 -17.19 -15.02
CA ALA A 217 -9.23 -18.06 -14.19
C ALA A 217 -10.73 -17.88 -14.49
N PHE A 218 -11.19 -16.62 -14.54
CA PHE A 218 -12.60 -16.32 -14.80
C PHE A 218 -13.01 -16.58 -16.25
N ASN A 219 -12.11 -16.47 -17.20
CA ASN A 219 -12.33 -16.97 -18.57
C ASN A 219 -12.56 -18.47 -18.64
N LYS A 220 -11.98 -19.26 -17.72
CA LYS A 220 -12.11 -20.72 -17.68
C LYS A 220 -13.37 -21.19 -16.96
N ASN A 221 -13.68 -20.58 -15.79
CA ASN A 221 -14.83 -21.01 -14.99
C ASN A 221 -16.16 -20.36 -15.43
N GLY A 222 -16.11 -19.25 -16.18
CA GLY A 222 -17.30 -18.55 -16.68
C GLY A 222 -18.08 -17.75 -15.62
N TYR A 223 -17.61 -17.67 -14.38
CA TYR A 223 -18.31 -16.91 -13.32
C TYR A 223 -18.23 -15.41 -13.57
N PRO A 224 -19.28 -14.63 -13.18
CA PRO A 224 -19.24 -13.19 -13.32
C PRO A 224 -18.14 -12.55 -12.51
N LEU A 225 -17.37 -11.65 -13.14
CA LEU A 225 -16.28 -10.90 -12.50
C LEU A 225 -16.41 -9.41 -12.83
N ILE A 226 -16.30 -8.57 -11.81
CA ILE A 226 -16.10 -7.12 -11.98
C ILE A 226 -14.65 -6.78 -11.65
N VAL A 227 -13.98 -6.08 -12.57
CA VAL A 227 -12.61 -5.60 -12.44
C VAL A 227 -12.62 -4.08 -12.29
N VAL A 228 -12.17 -3.59 -11.14
CA VAL A 228 -12.09 -2.17 -10.84
C VAL A 228 -10.63 -1.73 -10.84
N GLY A 229 -10.32 -0.72 -11.67
CA GLY A 229 -9.01 -0.09 -11.68
C GLY A 229 -8.47 0.26 -13.04
N THR A 230 -7.28 0.89 -13.02
CA THR A 230 -6.54 1.32 -14.20
C THR A 230 -5.06 0.91 -14.09
N GLY A 231 -4.35 0.91 -15.20
CA GLY A 231 -2.92 0.57 -15.23
C GLY A 231 -2.44 0.14 -16.61
N SER A 232 -1.15 -0.17 -16.68
CA SER A 232 -0.49 -0.52 -17.96
C SER A 232 -1.05 -1.77 -18.63
N GLU A 233 -1.67 -2.67 -17.86
CA GLU A 233 -2.21 -3.94 -18.38
C GLU A 233 -3.66 -3.83 -18.86
N LYS A 234 -4.37 -2.70 -18.61
CA LYS A 234 -5.82 -2.61 -18.81
C LYS A 234 -6.26 -3.04 -20.21
N ASN A 235 -5.65 -2.51 -21.25
CA ASN A 235 -6.05 -2.81 -22.64
C ASN A 235 -5.82 -4.29 -22.98
N ASN A 236 -4.66 -4.84 -22.64
CA ASN A 236 -4.34 -6.26 -22.83
C ASN A 236 -5.33 -7.17 -22.09
N LEU A 237 -5.73 -6.80 -20.86
CA LEU A 237 -6.69 -7.57 -20.07
C LEU A 237 -8.10 -7.52 -20.66
N ILE A 238 -8.53 -6.36 -21.20
CA ILE A 238 -9.82 -6.21 -21.88
C ILE A 238 -9.87 -7.09 -23.14
N GLU A 239 -8.82 -7.08 -23.97
CA GLU A 239 -8.74 -7.91 -25.18
C GLU A 239 -8.81 -9.41 -24.89
N ARG A 240 -8.31 -9.84 -23.73
CA ARG A 240 -8.31 -11.25 -23.30
C ARG A 240 -9.59 -11.66 -22.57
N ALA A 241 -10.35 -10.73 -22.05
CA ALA A 241 -11.54 -11.00 -21.24
C ALA A 241 -12.69 -11.53 -22.09
N LYS A 242 -13.42 -12.53 -21.57
CA LYS A 242 -14.67 -13.02 -22.14
C LYS A 242 -15.88 -12.24 -21.61
N GLY A 243 -17.06 -12.48 -22.14
CA GLY A 243 -18.31 -11.75 -21.86
C GLY A 243 -18.81 -11.82 -20.41
N ASN A 244 -18.25 -12.71 -19.57
CA ASN A 244 -18.55 -12.79 -18.14
C ASN A 244 -17.72 -11.83 -17.29
N ILE A 245 -16.77 -11.09 -17.87
CA ILE A 245 -15.86 -10.18 -17.18
C ILE A 245 -16.20 -8.74 -17.58
N THR A 246 -16.52 -7.90 -16.61
CA THR A 246 -16.83 -6.49 -16.78
C THR A 246 -15.75 -5.62 -16.16
N PHE A 247 -15.24 -4.65 -16.91
CA PHE A 247 -14.32 -3.63 -16.39
C PHE A 247 -15.11 -2.37 -16.04
N SER A 248 -14.98 -1.90 -14.80
CA SER A 248 -15.53 -0.61 -14.41
C SER A 248 -14.81 0.55 -15.11
N GLY A 249 -15.41 1.73 -15.10
CA GLY A 249 -14.80 2.94 -15.65
C GLY A 249 -13.41 3.25 -15.08
N SER A 250 -12.74 4.23 -15.65
CA SER A 250 -11.40 4.64 -15.24
C SER A 250 -11.37 5.33 -13.86
N THR A 251 -12.46 5.94 -13.47
CA THR A 251 -12.67 6.64 -12.19
C THR A 251 -13.87 6.02 -11.50
N VAL A 252 -13.65 5.45 -10.34
CA VAL A 252 -14.69 4.90 -9.47
C VAL A 252 -14.64 5.71 -8.18
N SER A 253 -15.77 6.29 -7.78
CA SER A 253 -15.92 6.98 -6.51
C SER A 253 -15.89 5.99 -5.35
N ASP A 254 -15.58 6.47 -4.14
CA ASP A 254 -15.61 5.60 -2.95
C ASP A 254 -17.02 5.01 -2.72
N SER A 255 -18.10 5.74 -3.06
CA SER A 255 -19.48 5.23 -2.97
C SER A 255 -19.78 4.11 -3.97
N GLU A 256 -19.32 4.23 -5.22
CA GLU A 256 -19.44 3.14 -6.20
C GLU A 256 -18.59 1.93 -5.79
N LEU A 257 -17.40 2.17 -5.22
CA LEU A 257 -16.55 1.11 -4.71
C LEU A 257 -17.20 0.38 -3.54
N LEU A 258 -17.87 1.11 -2.64
CA LEU A 258 -18.68 0.53 -1.57
C LEU A 258 -19.78 -0.38 -2.11
N GLU A 259 -20.51 0.07 -3.14
CA GLU A 259 -21.55 -0.74 -3.79
C GLU A 259 -20.97 -2.03 -4.40
N PHE A 260 -19.81 -1.96 -5.05
CA PHE A 260 -19.14 -3.15 -5.56
C PHE A 260 -18.76 -4.13 -4.45
N TYR A 261 -18.23 -3.66 -3.32
CA TYR A 261 -17.94 -4.52 -2.18
C TYR A 261 -19.23 -5.09 -1.58
N GLN A 262 -20.26 -4.26 -1.36
CA GLN A 262 -21.51 -4.67 -0.73
C GLN A 262 -22.25 -5.78 -1.49
N HIS A 263 -22.12 -5.81 -2.80
CA HIS A 263 -22.90 -6.70 -3.65
C HIS A 263 -22.09 -7.85 -4.27
N CYS A 264 -20.76 -7.88 -4.12
CA CYS A 264 -19.98 -9.01 -4.60
C CYS A 264 -20.24 -10.27 -3.75
N ARG A 265 -20.02 -11.44 -4.35
CA ARG A 265 -19.97 -12.72 -3.67
C ARG A 265 -18.71 -12.82 -2.80
N ALA A 266 -17.57 -12.57 -3.41
CA ALA A 266 -16.26 -12.59 -2.74
C ALA A 266 -15.29 -11.63 -3.45
N PHE A 267 -14.32 -11.13 -2.71
CA PHE A 267 -13.18 -10.37 -3.23
C PHE A 267 -12.05 -11.33 -3.58
N VAL A 268 -11.40 -11.13 -4.74
CA VAL A 268 -10.33 -12.02 -5.24
C VAL A 268 -9.04 -11.24 -5.45
N PHE A 269 -7.91 -11.70 -4.88
CA PHE A 269 -6.64 -11.04 -5.05
C PHE A 269 -5.43 -11.99 -5.09
N PRO A 270 -4.81 -12.24 -6.25
CA PRO A 270 -3.67 -13.15 -6.38
C PRO A 270 -2.30 -12.48 -6.21
N GLY A 271 -2.24 -11.16 -6.06
CA GLY A 271 -0.98 -10.41 -5.97
C GLY A 271 -0.26 -10.56 -4.63
N ASP A 272 1.06 -10.32 -4.61
CA ASP A 272 1.85 -10.19 -3.38
C ASP A 272 1.78 -8.73 -2.88
N GLU A 273 0.90 -8.48 -1.92
CA GLU A 273 0.72 -7.18 -1.27
C GLU A 273 1.57 -7.04 -0.01
N ASP A 274 1.84 -5.79 0.37
CA ASP A 274 2.51 -5.50 1.63
C ASP A 274 1.55 -5.57 2.82
N PHE A 275 0.27 -5.20 2.63
CA PHE A 275 -0.84 -5.37 3.58
C PHE A 275 -2.13 -5.75 2.86
N GLY A 276 -2.70 -4.86 2.02
CA GLY A 276 -3.91 -5.11 1.25
C GLY A 276 -5.15 -4.43 1.81
N ILE A 277 -5.15 -3.10 1.89
CA ILE A 277 -6.28 -2.27 2.36
C ILE A 277 -7.60 -2.70 1.70
N VAL A 278 -7.58 -2.94 0.39
CA VAL A 278 -8.77 -3.38 -0.39
C VAL A 278 -9.39 -4.70 0.11
N ALA A 279 -8.58 -5.61 0.66
CA ALA A 279 -9.10 -6.84 1.24
C ALA A 279 -9.76 -6.58 2.61
N SER A 280 -9.22 -5.65 3.40
CA SER A 280 -9.82 -5.22 4.65
C SER A 280 -11.12 -4.44 4.41
N GLU A 281 -11.20 -3.61 3.36
CA GLU A 281 -12.44 -2.94 2.92
C GLU A 281 -13.51 -3.97 2.54
N ALA A 282 -13.16 -5.00 1.77
CA ALA A 282 -14.08 -6.10 1.42
C ALA A 282 -14.59 -6.83 2.68
N GLN A 283 -13.71 -7.16 3.62
CA GLN A 283 -14.10 -7.79 4.88
C GLN A 283 -14.94 -6.86 5.76
N SER A 284 -14.66 -5.56 5.77
CA SER A 284 -15.48 -4.56 6.45
C SER A 284 -16.91 -4.51 5.90
N CYS A 285 -17.08 -4.78 4.60
CA CYS A 285 -18.39 -4.99 3.96
C CYS A 285 -18.97 -6.40 4.18
N GLY A 286 -18.36 -7.21 5.07
CA GLY A 286 -18.83 -8.56 5.39
C GLY A 286 -18.57 -9.60 4.30
N LYS A 287 -17.60 -9.37 3.39
CA LYS A 287 -17.34 -10.25 2.26
C LYS A 287 -16.13 -11.15 2.49
N PRO A 288 -16.20 -12.44 2.11
CA PRO A 288 -15.05 -13.32 2.13
C PRO A 288 -14.04 -12.91 1.06
N VAL A 289 -12.77 -13.26 1.33
CA VAL A 289 -11.65 -12.92 0.46
C VAL A 289 -10.92 -14.18 -0.01
N VAL A 290 -10.68 -14.30 -1.32
CA VAL A 290 -9.86 -15.37 -1.90
C VAL A 290 -8.51 -14.77 -2.29
N ALA A 291 -7.44 -15.12 -1.58
CA ALA A 291 -6.15 -14.45 -1.76
C ALA A 291 -4.93 -15.39 -1.74
N TYR A 292 -3.83 -14.87 -2.28
CA TYR A 292 -2.54 -15.55 -2.24
C TYR A 292 -1.96 -15.56 -0.82
N LYS A 293 -1.61 -16.76 -0.32
CA LYS A 293 -1.18 -16.98 1.06
C LYS A 293 0.12 -16.27 1.43
N GLN A 294 1.08 -16.16 0.49
CA GLN A 294 2.36 -15.50 0.75
C GLN A 294 2.29 -13.99 0.44
N SER A 295 1.23 -13.33 0.90
CA SER A 295 0.94 -11.90 0.75
C SER A 295 0.57 -11.32 2.11
N GLY A 296 0.76 -10.01 2.32
CA GLY A 296 0.28 -9.32 3.52
C GLY A 296 -1.22 -9.43 3.72
N ILE A 297 -1.99 -9.68 2.65
CA ILE A 297 -3.43 -9.95 2.76
C ILE A 297 -3.73 -11.18 3.65
N SER A 298 -2.82 -12.15 3.73
CA SER A 298 -3.00 -13.31 4.61
C SER A 298 -3.09 -12.95 6.10
N GLU A 299 -2.62 -11.79 6.50
CA GLU A 299 -2.74 -11.29 7.88
C GLU A 299 -4.17 -10.79 8.20
N ILE A 300 -4.94 -10.48 7.14
CA ILE A 300 -6.33 -10.01 7.23
C ILE A 300 -7.30 -11.20 7.27
N ILE A 301 -6.96 -12.33 6.64
CA ILE A 301 -7.87 -13.45 6.40
C ILE A 301 -7.66 -14.55 7.45
N ILE A 302 -8.76 -15.06 8.00
CA ILE A 302 -8.77 -16.33 8.75
C ILE A 302 -9.19 -17.42 7.76
N ASP A 303 -8.22 -18.23 7.31
CA ASP A 303 -8.44 -19.26 6.29
C ASP A 303 -9.57 -20.22 6.69
N GLY A 304 -10.50 -20.45 5.78
CA GLY A 304 -11.69 -21.27 6.00
C GLY A 304 -12.80 -20.59 6.85
N LYS A 305 -12.59 -19.37 7.38
CA LYS A 305 -13.60 -18.64 8.18
C LYS A 305 -14.02 -17.30 7.58
N THR A 306 -13.05 -16.51 7.11
CA THR A 306 -13.31 -15.21 6.49
C THR A 306 -12.82 -15.14 5.05
N GLY A 307 -12.39 -16.26 4.48
CA GLY A 307 -11.93 -16.39 3.12
C GLY A 307 -11.13 -17.67 2.88
N ILE A 308 -10.52 -17.76 1.71
CA ILE A 308 -9.69 -18.90 1.28
C ILE A 308 -8.31 -18.40 0.87
N LEU A 309 -7.28 -19.02 1.43
CA LEU A 309 -5.89 -18.76 1.06
C LEU A 309 -5.36 -19.85 0.11
N PHE A 310 -4.74 -19.46 -1.01
CA PHE A 310 -4.14 -20.39 -1.96
C PHE A 310 -2.61 -20.22 -2.05
N ASP A 311 -1.89 -21.33 -2.30
CA ASP A 311 -0.44 -21.42 -2.10
C ASP A 311 0.41 -20.96 -3.30
N LYS A 312 -0.11 -20.97 -4.54
CA LYS A 312 0.67 -20.68 -5.74
C LYS A 312 -0.04 -19.65 -6.63
N GLN A 313 0.69 -18.63 -7.09
CA GLN A 313 0.19 -17.64 -8.04
C GLN A 313 0.02 -18.25 -9.44
N THR A 314 -0.91 -19.19 -9.58
CA THR A 314 -1.27 -19.86 -10.84
C THR A 314 -2.78 -19.87 -11.02
N VAL A 315 -3.21 -19.91 -12.27
CA VAL A 315 -4.63 -20.01 -12.63
C VAL A 315 -5.29 -21.24 -11.98
N SER A 316 -4.62 -22.40 -11.99
CA SER A 316 -5.17 -23.64 -11.41
C SER A 316 -5.35 -23.55 -9.89
N SER A 317 -4.42 -22.90 -9.18
CA SER A 317 -4.51 -22.73 -7.74
C SER A 317 -5.64 -21.77 -7.36
N LEU A 318 -5.81 -20.67 -8.11
CA LEU A 318 -6.92 -19.74 -7.92
C LEU A 318 -8.27 -20.39 -8.23
N LEU A 319 -8.38 -21.16 -9.32
CA LEU A 319 -9.63 -21.90 -9.65
C LEU A 319 -10.04 -22.82 -8.52
N LYS A 320 -9.09 -23.61 -7.99
CA LYS A 320 -9.38 -24.50 -6.86
C LYS A 320 -9.84 -23.73 -5.62
N ALA A 321 -9.25 -22.57 -5.34
CA ALA A 321 -9.65 -21.74 -4.21
C ALA A 321 -11.06 -21.14 -4.40
N ILE A 322 -11.41 -20.73 -5.62
CA ILE A 322 -12.76 -20.25 -5.96
C ILE A 322 -13.78 -21.39 -5.81
N GLU A 323 -13.49 -22.60 -6.29
CA GLU A 323 -14.39 -23.75 -6.10
C GLU A 323 -14.56 -24.09 -4.61
N ASN A 324 -13.49 -24.06 -3.81
CA ASN A 324 -13.61 -24.25 -2.37
C ASN A 324 -14.47 -23.15 -1.72
N GLU A 325 -14.29 -21.87 -2.10
CA GLU A 325 -15.11 -20.76 -1.62
C GLU A 325 -16.60 -21.00 -1.91
N ARG A 326 -16.94 -21.50 -3.11
CA ARG A 326 -18.33 -21.77 -3.51
C ARG A 326 -19.01 -22.90 -2.72
N THR A 327 -18.25 -23.84 -2.19
CA THR A 327 -18.77 -24.94 -1.36
C THR A 327 -18.94 -24.57 0.10
N MET A 328 -18.46 -23.40 0.53
CA MET A 328 -18.49 -22.95 1.91
C MET A 328 -19.51 -21.83 2.11
N VAL A 329 -19.99 -21.69 3.34
CA VAL A 329 -20.80 -20.56 3.79
C VAL A 329 -19.94 -19.70 4.70
N PHE A 330 -19.79 -18.45 4.34
CA PHE A 330 -19.06 -17.46 5.14
C PHE A 330 -20.05 -16.54 5.87
N ASP A 331 -19.86 -16.43 7.18
CA ASP A 331 -20.65 -15.51 8.00
C ASP A 331 -20.19 -14.06 7.79
N SER A 332 -21.08 -13.23 7.27
CA SER A 332 -20.81 -11.82 7.01
C SER A 332 -20.42 -11.03 8.26
N ALA A 333 -20.98 -11.38 9.42
CA ALA A 333 -20.64 -10.72 10.69
C ALA A 333 -19.21 -11.10 11.12
N VAL A 334 -18.77 -12.35 10.89
CA VAL A 334 -17.41 -12.80 11.19
C VAL A 334 -16.40 -12.12 10.24
N CYS A 335 -16.73 -12.01 8.95
CA CYS A 335 -15.89 -11.27 7.99
C CYS A 335 -15.78 -9.78 8.42
N ARG A 336 -16.90 -9.13 8.76
CA ARG A 336 -16.89 -7.74 9.21
C ARG A 336 -16.08 -7.57 10.50
N ALA A 337 -16.25 -8.42 11.48
CA ALA A 337 -15.49 -8.36 12.74
C ALA A 337 -13.98 -8.43 12.49
N GLN A 338 -13.55 -9.20 11.48
CA GLN A 338 -12.14 -9.27 11.08
C GLN A 338 -11.68 -7.98 10.38
N GLY A 339 -12.51 -7.37 9.51
CA GLY A 339 -12.20 -6.11 8.85
C GLY A 339 -12.05 -4.93 9.82
N ILE A 340 -12.92 -4.83 10.82
CA ILE A 340 -12.91 -3.77 11.85
C ILE A 340 -11.62 -3.77 12.69
N ARG A 341 -10.90 -4.87 12.79
CA ARG A 341 -9.59 -4.92 13.47
C ARG A 341 -8.56 -3.95 12.90
N PHE A 342 -8.77 -3.43 11.70
CA PHE A 342 -7.87 -2.51 10.99
C PHE A 342 -8.45 -1.10 10.88
N ASP A 343 -9.40 -0.78 11.76
CA ASP A 343 -10.07 0.53 11.80
C ASP A 343 -9.09 1.68 11.98
N GLU A 344 -9.44 2.81 11.40
CA GLU A 344 -8.63 4.04 11.46
C GLU A 344 -8.46 4.56 12.89
N THR A 345 -9.46 4.43 13.74
CA THR A 345 -9.38 4.83 15.17
C THR A 345 -8.31 4.03 15.89
N ARG A 346 -8.26 2.72 15.65
CA ARG A 346 -7.21 1.84 16.19
C ARG A 346 -5.82 2.25 15.71
N PHE A 347 -5.65 2.53 14.41
CA PHE A 347 -4.37 3.04 13.89
C PHE A 347 -3.91 4.28 14.64
N LYS A 348 -4.80 5.27 14.83
CA LYS A 348 -4.51 6.52 15.53
C LYS A 348 -4.13 6.28 17.01
N GLU A 349 -4.82 5.38 17.69
CA GLU A 349 -4.55 5.02 19.10
C GLU A 349 -3.21 4.30 19.25
N GLU A 350 -2.92 3.30 18.40
CA GLU A 350 -1.65 2.57 18.40
C GLU A 350 -0.48 3.51 18.09
N PHE A 351 -0.65 4.41 17.14
CA PHE A 351 0.39 5.38 16.76
C PHE A 351 0.66 6.40 17.89
N ARG A 352 -0.39 6.95 18.52
CA ARG A 352 -0.26 7.82 19.70
C ARG A 352 0.44 7.12 20.86
N THR A 353 0.06 5.87 21.13
CA THR A 353 0.64 5.06 22.19
C THR A 353 2.12 4.81 21.94
N PHE A 354 2.48 4.50 20.70
CA PHE A 354 3.87 4.31 20.30
C PHE A 354 4.69 5.59 20.55
N ILE A 355 4.20 6.76 20.11
CA ILE A 355 4.90 8.03 20.34
C ILE A 355 5.08 8.31 21.85
N LYS A 356 4.05 8.08 22.67
CA LYS A 356 4.16 8.22 24.12
C LYS A 356 5.26 7.32 24.69
N THR A 357 5.36 6.08 24.23
CA THR A 357 6.42 5.15 24.67
C THR A 357 7.81 5.66 24.28
N VAL A 358 7.98 6.22 23.07
CA VAL A 358 9.25 6.79 22.58
C VAL A 358 9.73 7.95 23.48
N TYR A 359 8.82 8.80 23.94
CA TYR A 359 9.18 9.95 24.77
C TYR A 359 9.32 9.61 26.25
N ASN A 360 8.59 8.61 26.78
CA ASN A 360 8.71 8.17 28.17
C ASN A 360 9.99 7.35 28.41
N THR A 361 10.54 6.71 27.38
CA THR A 361 11.84 6.02 27.47
C THR A 361 13.04 6.98 27.39
N SER A 362 12.80 8.25 27.12
CA SER A 362 13.85 9.30 27.00
C SER A 362 13.97 10.20 28.24
N LEU A 363 13.21 9.90 29.29
CA LEU A 363 13.28 10.51 30.61
C LEU A 363 13.91 9.53 31.62
#